data_048aea0e62c826288930c3366b4447a5
#
_entry.id   048aea0e62c826288930c3366b4447a5
#
_cell.length_a   1.000
_cell.length_b   1.000
_cell.length_c   1.000
_cell.angle_alpha   90.00
_cell.angle_beta   90.00
_cell.angle_gamma   90.00
#
_symmetry.space_group_name_H-M   'P 1'
#
loop_
_entity.id
_entity.type
_entity.pdbx_description
1 polymer ?
#
loop_
_entity_poly.entity_id
_entity_poly.type
_entity_poly.pdbx_seq_one_letter_code
_entity_poly.pdbx_strand_id
1 'polypeptide(L)'
;MRRLFVLGALIMASAAWAEDKPNVAPIPGWVTEFPKAAKRAAPTPPPADAPIEILWFDNQFRFGAQTDERYIESAVKLLSPQGLAAMGTVVLPWRPESGTLTIHKLNIVRGAETINVLAKQSFTVLRREGKLEESVLDGLLTATLQPEGMQIGDVIELAFTITHRDPVLGAHSELAVDLPAGLPATRTRLRASWPSERPVQWRKSGELAEPRKWTSGTEQHVEWTLDGLPALKMPKGAPLRFMPVRRVEFTQYGKWGDLAAILAPHYQKASLLGANSPLKAEVARIRAASADPRVQAAAALKLVQDRVRYVYRGMNEGNLAPASADETWTRRFGDCKGKTALLLALLHSLGIEADAASVSSTGGDGLDARLP
;
A
#
# COMPACT_ATOMS: atom_id res chain seq x y z
N MET A 1 -25.36 54.12 35.27
CA MET A 1 -25.10 52.70 35.19
C MET A 1 -24.99 52.31 33.69
N ARG A 2 -23.74 52.27 33.18
CA ARG A 2 -23.44 51.88 31.78
C ARG A 2 -23.07 50.39 31.77
N ARG A 3 -23.87 49.58 31.10
CA ARG A 3 -23.56 48.15 30.88
C ARG A 3 -22.70 48.03 29.61
N LEU A 4 -21.45 47.63 29.78
CA LEU A 4 -20.56 47.23 28.70
C LEU A 4 -20.97 45.80 28.25
N PHE A 5 -21.37 45.68 26.99
CA PHE A 5 -21.43 44.39 26.31
C PHE A 5 -20.08 44.09 25.72
N VAL A 6 -19.40 43.03 26.22
CA VAL A 6 -18.21 42.46 25.62
C VAL A 6 -18.69 41.45 24.59
N LEU A 7 -18.53 41.80 23.32
CA LEU A 7 -18.75 40.86 22.20
C LEU A 7 -17.53 39.96 22.06
N GLY A 8 -17.62 38.73 22.55
CA GLY A 8 -16.60 37.72 22.34
C GLY A 8 -16.65 37.20 20.88
N ALA A 9 -15.70 37.58 20.05
CA ALA A 9 -15.51 37.01 18.74
C ALA A 9 -15.00 35.57 18.87
N LEU A 10 -15.87 34.58 18.63
CA LEU A 10 -15.45 33.19 18.42
C LEU A 10 -14.71 33.12 17.06
N ILE A 11 -13.39 33.08 17.10
CA ILE A 11 -12.58 32.70 15.94
C ILE A 11 -12.77 31.20 15.78
N MET A 12 -13.69 30.79 14.91
CA MET A 12 -13.71 29.44 14.39
C MET A 12 -12.45 29.28 13.51
N ALA A 13 -11.42 28.64 14.05
CA ALA A 13 -10.35 28.12 13.23
C ALA A 13 -10.98 27.06 12.32
N SER A 14 -11.29 27.43 11.09
CA SER A 14 -11.52 26.47 10.02
C SER A 14 -10.22 25.68 9.88
N ALA A 15 -10.23 24.40 10.32
CA ALA A 15 -9.23 23.47 9.90
C ALA A 15 -9.23 23.49 8.36
N ALA A 16 -8.23 24.11 7.76
CA ALA A 16 -8.02 24.02 6.34
C ALA A 16 -7.79 22.53 6.06
N TRP A 17 -8.78 21.88 5.52
CA TRP A 17 -8.62 20.59 4.88
C TRP A 17 -7.60 20.84 3.76
N ALA A 18 -6.39 20.32 3.91
CA ALA A 18 -5.44 20.31 2.81
C ALA A 18 -6.19 19.74 1.61
N GLU A 19 -6.22 20.49 0.51
CA GLU A 19 -6.89 20.02 -0.70
C GLU A 19 -6.19 18.72 -1.08
N ASP A 20 -6.89 17.61 -0.93
CA ASP A 20 -6.45 16.26 -1.27
C ASP A 20 -6.32 16.12 -2.80
N LYS A 21 -5.52 16.99 -3.42
CA LYS A 21 -5.25 16.98 -4.86
C LYS A 21 -3.85 16.46 -5.14
N PRO A 22 -3.65 15.73 -6.24
CA PRO A 22 -2.30 15.36 -6.64
C PRO A 22 -1.50 16.61 -7.01
N ASN A 23 -0.23 16.64 -6.63
CA ASN A 23 0.69 17.67 -7.09
C ASN A 23 1.07 17.42 -8.54
N VAL A 24 1.38 18.49 -9.29
CA VAL A 24 2.04 18.41 -10.59
C VAL A 24 3.38 19.12 -10.47
N ALA A 25 4.48 18.39 -10.67
CA ALA A 25 5.83 18.92 -10.49
C ALA A 25 6.84 18.22 -11.42
N PRO A 26 8.03 18.78 -11.65
CA PRO A 26 9.12 18.11 -12.35
C PRO A 26 9.51 16.78 -11.68
N ILE A 27 10.16 15.91 -12.47
CA ILE A 27 10.70 14.63 -11.96
C ILE A 27 11.73 14.93 -10.85
N PRO A 28 11.69 14.25 -9.72
CA PRO A 28 12.63 14.48 -8.62
C PRO A 28 14.08 14.21 -9.00
N GLY A 29 15.01 14.99 -8.46
CA GLY A 29 16.44 14.90 -8.83
C GLY A 29 17.14 13.58 -8.44
N TRP A 30 16.54 12.76 -7.54
CA TRP A 30 17.05 11.45 -7.19
C TRP A 30 16.70 10.35 -8.22
N VAL A 31 15.70 10.62 -9.07
CA VAL A 31 15.27 9.71 -10.13
C VAL A 31 16.32 9.73 -11.24
N THR A 32 16.75 8.56 -11.66
CA THR A 32 17.65 8.43 -12.81
C THR A 32 16.85 8.15 -14.06
N GLU A 33 17.25 8.77 -15.15
CA GLU A 33 16.61 8.55 -16.45
C GLU A 33 16.60 7.06 -16.82
N PHE A 34 15.49 6.63 -17.40
CA PHE A 34 15.34 5.27 -17.89
C PHE A 34 16.19 5.06 -19.15
N PRO A 35 17.03 4.00 -19.22
CA PRO A 35 17.88 3.75 -20.40
C PRO A 35 17.04 3.25 -21.57
N LYS A 36 16.46 4.17 -22.35
CA LYS A 36 15.61 3.89 -23.51
C LYS A 36 16.38 3.19 -24.65
N ALA A 37 17.67 3.47 -24.77
CA ALA A 37 18.53 3.05 -25.86
C ALA A 37 19.56 1.98 -25.43
N ALA A 38 19.14 0.75 -25.13
CA ALA A 38 20.08 -0.36 -25.19
C ALA A 38 19.85 -1.16 -26.47
N LYS A 39 20.96 -1.66 -27.04
CA LYS A 39 20.91 -2.63 -28.16
C LYS A 39 20.05 -3.82 -27.69
N ARG A 40 18.89 -3.90 -28.22
CA ARG A 40 17.84 -4.84 -27.87
C ARG A 40 18.17 -6.24 -28.38
N ALA A 41 18.08 -7.25 -27.51
CA ALA A 41 17.61 -8.54 -27.99
C ALA A 41 16.22 -8.31 -28.62
N ALA A 42 15.93 -8.87 -29.78
CA ALA A 42 14.65 -8.68 -30.46
C ALA A 42 13.52 -8.91 -29.44
N PRO A 43 12.60 -7.94 -29.26
CA PRO A 43 11.56 -8.13 -28.27
C PRO A 43 10.73 -9.33 -28.67
N THR A 44 10.31 -10.10 -27.69
CA THR A 44 9.21 -11.03 -27.90
C THR A 44 8.01 -10.18 -28.32
N PRO A 45 7.49 -10.33 -29.55
CA PRO A 45 6.35 -9.53 -29.95
C PRO A 45 5.18 -9.82 -29.02
N PRO A 46 4.32 -8.82 -28.74
CA PRO A 46 3.11 -9.07 -27.99
C PRO A 46 2.28 -10.16 -28.70
N PRO A 47 1.45 -10.92 -27.97
CA PRO A 47 0.46 -11.79 -28.61
C PRO A 47 -0.33 -11.06 -29.70
N ALA A 48 -0.70 -11.72 -30.78
CA ALA A 48 -1.38 -11.07 -31.90
C ALA A 48 -2.71 -10.41 -31.54
N ASP A 49 -3.33 -10.87 -30.46
CA ASP A 49 -4.58 -10.35 -29.88
C ASP A 49 -4.37 -9.43 -28.67
N ALA A 50 -3.12 -9.08 -28.36
CA ALA A 50 -2.83 -8.21 -27.23
C ALA A 50 -3.46 -6.82 -27.45
N PRO A 51 -4.20 -6.30 -26.46
CA PRO A 51 -4.83 -4.99 -26.59
C PRO A 51 -3.84 -3.83 -26.51
N ILE A 52 -2.71 -4.04 -25.80
CA ILE A 52 -1.66 -3.08 -25.56
C ILE A 52 -0.28 -3.74 -25.62
N GLU A 53 0.76 -2.92 -25.79
CA GLU A 53 2.17 -3.32 -25.63
C GLU A 53 2.84 -2.42 -24.59
N ILE A 54 3.42 -3.03 -23.56
CA ILE A 54 4.22 -2.30 -22.56
C ILE A 54 5.64 -2.16 -23.14
N LEU A 55 6.00 -0.96 -23.60
CA LEU A 55 7.31 -0.66 -24.16
C LEU A 55 8.39 -0.64 -23.10
N TRP A 56 8.10 0.02 -21.97
CA TRP A 56 8.93 -0.05 -20.76
C TRP A 56 8.11 0.22 -19.51
N PHE A 57 8.65 -0.28 -18.40
CA PHE A 57 8.14 -0.05 -17.06
C PHE A 57 9.30 0.22 -16.12
N ASP A 58 9.33 1.41 -15.54
CA ASP A 58 10.35 1.84 -14.60
C ASP A 58 9.77 2.03 -13.20
N ASN A 59 10.43 1.45 -12.21
CA ASN A 59 10.01 1.50 -10.83
C ASN A 59 11.23 1.78 -9.95
N GLN A 60 11.33 3.00 -9.42
CA GLN A 60 12.44 3.43 -8.59
C GLN A 60 11.96 3.75 -7.19
N PHE A 61 12.70 3.25 -6.20
CA PHE A 61 12.41 3.44 -4.78
C PHE A 61 13.56 4.17 -4.11
N ARG A 62 13.21 5.07 -3.21
CA ARG A 62 14.14 5.70 -2.31
C ARG A 62 13.63 5.55 -0.87
N PHE A 63 14.37 4.77 -0.06
CA PHE A 63 14.05 4.60 1.35
C PHE A 63 14.64 5.78 2.12
N GLY A 64 13.80 6.69 2.56
CA GLY A 64 14.18 7.90 3.25
C GLY A 64 14.09 7.80 4.78
N ALA A 65 14.64 8.78 5.49
CA ALA A 65 14.58 8.83 6.95
C ALA A 65 13.16 9.10 7.47
N GLN A 66 12.40 9.95 6.78
CA GLN A 66 11.07 10.38 7.19
C GLN A 66 9.96 9.80 6.31
N THR A 67 10.23 9.59 5.03
CA THR A 67 9.27 9.07 4.07
C THR A 67 9.98 8.27 2.99
N ASP A 68 9.32 7.24 2.51
CA ASP A 68 9.74 6.49 1.35
C ASP A 68 9.10 7.07 0.10
N GLU A 69 9.83 7.06 -1.00
CA GLU A 69 9.39 7.59 -2.28
C GLU A 69 9.41 6.48 -3.31
N ARG A 70 8.34 6.37 -4.07
CA ARG A 70 8.23 5.45 -5.18
C ARG A 70 7.91 6.21 -6.46
N TYR A 71 8.88 6.28 -7.37
CA TYR A 71 8.69 6.78 -8.71
C TYR A 71 8.30 5.65 -9.65
N ILE A 72 7.27 5.87 -10.45
CA ILE A 72 6.82 4.96 -11.49
C ILE A 72 6.75 5.70 -12.81
N GLU A 73 7.36 5.14 -13.86
CA GLU A 73 7.21 5.60 -15.25
C GLU A 73 6.87 4.41 -16.13
N SER A 74 5.95 4.62 -17.05
CA SER A 74 5.58 3.61 -18.05
C SER A 74 5.33 4.23 -19.41
N ALA A 75 5.55 3.44 -20.47
CA ALA A 75 5.09 3.74 -21.81
C ALA A 75 4.34 2.54 -22.36
N VAL A 76 3.11 2.80 -22.77
CA VAL A 76 2.17 1.77 -23.23
C VAL A 76 1.65 2.17 -24.61
N LYS A 77 1.86 1.30 -25.60
CA LYS A 77 1.33 1.46 -26.96
C LYS A 77 -0.07 0.83 -27.06
N LEU A 78 -0.98 1.57 -27.64
CA LEU A 78 -2.36 1.12 -27.89
C LEU A 78 -2.42 0.33 -29.20
N LEU A 79 -2.81 -0.94 -29.13
CA LEU A 79 -2.81 -1.83 -30.30
C LEU A 79 -4.21 -2.09 -30.89
N SER A 80 -5.25 -1.86 -30.10
CA SER A 80 -6.63 -2.20 -30.49
C SER A 80 -7.67 -1.28 -29.84
N PRO A 81 -8.94 -1.33 -30.27
CA PRO A 81 -10.02 -0.62 -29.58
C PRO A 81 -10.18 -1.02 -28.11
N GLN A 82 -9.91 -2.28 -27.76
CA GLN A 82 -9.92 -2.77 -26.40
C GLN A 82 -8.80 -2.14 -25.56
N GLY A 83 -7.61 -1.96 -26.16
CA GLY A 83 -6.50 -1.23 -25.54
C GLY A 83 -6.82 0.24 -25.31
N LEU A 84 -7.44 0.89 -26.29
CA LEU A 84 -7.92 2.26 -26.17
C LEU A 84 -8.95 2.40 -25.04
N ALA A 85 -9.89 1.48 -24.92
CA ALA A 85 -10.88 1.47 -23.84
C ALA A 85 -10.22 1.21 -22.47
N ALA A 86 -9.28 0.27 -22.38
CA ALA A 86 -8.58 -0.06 -21.14
C ALA A 86 -7.71 1.08 -20.61
N MET A 87 -7.06 1.85 -21.51
CA MET A 87 -6.20 2.99 -21.17
C MET A 87 -6.94 4.33 -21.23
N GLY A 88 -8.23 4.32 -21.56
CA GLY A 88 -9.06 5.51 -21.73
C GLY A 88 -9.24 6.36 -20.48
N THR A 89 -8.92 5.80 -19.32
CA THR A 89 -8.90 6.54 -18.05
C THR A 89 -7.64 6.20 -17.28
N VAL A 90 -6.83 7.21 -17.00
CA VAL A 90 -5.72 7.10 -16.04
C VAL A 90 -6.31 7.14 -14.64
N VAL A 91 -5.97 6.15 -13.82
CA VAL A 91 -6.48 5.97 -12.45
C VAL A 91 -5.29 5.77 -11.51
N LEU A 92 -5.06 6.72 -10.61
CA LEU A 92 -3.94 6.72 -9.67
C LEU A 92 -4.48 6.76 -8.24
N PRO A 93 -4.56 5.61 -7.55
CA PRO A 93 -4.95 5.57 -6.16
C PRO A 93 -3.77 5.92 -5.23
N TRP A 94 -4.04 6.67 -4.17
CA TRP A 94 -3.08 6.91 -3.08
C TRP A 94 -3.81 7.08 -1.76
N ARG A 95 -3.05 6.97 -0.66
CA ARG A 95 -3.58 7.17 0.70
C ARG A 95 -3.05 8.50 1.24
N PRO A 96 -3.88 9.54 1.35
CA PRO A 96 -3.44 10.88 1.74
C PRO A 96 -2.93 10.94 3.19
N GLU A 97 -3.42 10.08 4.07
CA GLU A 97 -3.01 10.01 5.48
C GLU A 97 -1.57 9.50 5.67
N SER A 98 -1.04 8.73 4.71
CA SER A 98 0.31 8.16 4.78
C SER A 98 1.25 8.66 3.69
N GLY A 99 0.78 9.49 2.75
CA GLY A 99 1.62 9.97 1.67
C GLY A 99 0.93 10.89 0.67
N THR A 100 1.69 11.33 -0.31
CA THR A 100 1.27 12.25 -1.36
C THR A 100 1.41 11.61 -2.74
N LEU A 101 0.59 12.04 -3.69
CA LEU A 101 0.72 11.73 -5.11
C LEU A 101 1.24 12.96 -5.85
N THR A 102 2.33 12.81 -6.60
CA THR A 102 2.87 13.84 -7.49
C THR A 102 2.96 13.29 -8.90
N ILE A 103 2.36 13.98 -9.86
CA ILE A 103 2.33 13.60 -11.26
C ILE A 103 3.38 14.43 -12.00
N HIS A 104 4.25 13.77 -12.77
CA HIS A 104 5.36 14.41 -13.46
C HIS A 104 5.14 14.51 -14.96
N LYS A 105 4.46 13.51 -15.53
CA LYS A 105 4.26 13.38 -16.97
C LYS A 105 2.96 12.65 -17.28
N LEU A 106 2.22 13.15 -18.24
CA LEU A 106 1.19 12.39 -18.96
C LEU A 106 1.21 12.91 -20.41
N ASN A 107 1.78 12.11 -21.30
CA ASN A 107 1.93 12.45 -22.71
C ASN A 107 1.24 11.40 -23.59
N ILE A 108 0.71 11.87 -24.71
CA ILE A 108 0.35 11.05 -25.87
C ILE A 108 1.43 11.26 -26.92
N VAL A 109 2.13 10.18 -27.30
CA VAL A 109 3.16 10.21 -28.35
C VAL A 109 2.56 9.55 -29.59
N ARG A 110 2.44 10.35 -30.65
CA ARG A 110 1.87 9.97 -31.97
C ARG A 110 2.90 10.20 -33.06
N GLY A 111 3.57 9.15 -33.50
CA GLY A 111 4.69 9.28 -34.43
C GLY A 111 5.81 10.16 -33.85
N ALA A 112 6.08 11.30 -34.45
CA ALA A 112 7.06 12.30 -33.98
C ALA A 112 6.46 13.37 -33.07
N GLU A 113 5.15 13.43 -32.92
CA GLU A 113 4.45 14.42 -32.10
C GLU A 113 4.33 13.96 -30.65
N THR A 114 4.58 14.87 -29.71
CA THR A 114 4.33 14.65 -28.27
C THR A 114 3.32 15.66 -27.78
N ILE A 115 2.16 15.17 -27.34
CA ILE A 115 1.06 15.96 -26.79
C ILE A 115 1.12 15.88 -25.27
N ASN A 116 1.44 17.00 -24.61
CA ASN A 116 1.41 17.09 -23.15
C ASN A 116 -0.03 17.28 -22.68
N VAL A 117 -0.60 16.21 -22.10
CA VAL A 117 -1.99 16.22 -21.61
C VAL A 117 -2.15 17.15 -20.41
N LEU A 118 -1.16 17.20 -19.52
CA LEU A 118 -1.20 18.03 -18.30
C LEU A 118 -1.20 19.53 -18.59
N ALA A 119 -0.80 19.95 -19.79
CA ALA A 119 -0.87 21.37 -20.20
C ALA A 119 -2.30 21.87 -20.40
N LYS A 120 -3.25 20.96 -20.65
CA LYS A 120 -4.65 21.30 -21.00
C LYS A 120 -5.69 20.66 -20.10
N GLN A 121 -5.35 19.56 -19.43
CA GLN A 121 -6.27 18.80 -18.62
C GLN A 121 -5.71 18.60 -17.20
N SER A 122 -6.57 18.48 -16.23
CA SER A 122 -6.24 18.22 -14.81
C SER A 122 -6.93 16.98 -14.29
N PHE A 123 -6.31 16.33 -13.31
CA PHE A 123 -6.91 15.19 -12.61
C PHE A 123 -8.08 15.63 -11.73
N THR A 124 -9.15 14.86 -11.78
CA THR A 124 -10.25 14.92 -10.80
C THR A 124 -9.95 13.92 -9.69
N VAL A 125 -10.16 14.33 -8.45
CA VAL A 125 -9.99 13.46 -7.29
C VAL A 125 -11.34 12.96 -6.81
N LEU A 126 -11.43 11.67 -6.64
CA LEU A 126 -12.61 10.99 -6.13
C LEU A 126 -12.23 10.23 -4.85
N ARG A 127 -13.01 10.38 -3.80
CA ARG A 127 -13.01 9.44 -2.67
C ARG A 127 -13.96 8.30 -3.03
N ARG A 128 -13.37 7.22 -3.49
CA ARG A 128 -14.13 6.07 -3.98
C ARG A 128 -13.79 4.84 -3.15
N GLU A 129 -14.65 4.52 -2.21
CA GLU A 129 -14.60 3.25 -1.48
C GLU A 129 -15.04 2.12 -2.44
N GLY A 130 -14.11 1.65 -3.25
CA GLY A 130 -14.39 0.71 -4.34
C GLY A 130 -14.77 -0.69 -3.88
N LYS A 131 -14.62 -1.00 -2.58
CA LYS A 131 -14.84 -2.32 -1.97
C LYS A 131 -15.83 -2.31 -0.81
N LEU A 132 -16.76 -1.37 -0.80
CA LEU A 132 -17.80 -1.29 0.24
C LEU A 132 -18.62 -2.57 0.35
N GLU A 133 -18.92 -3.22 -0.76
CA GLU A 133 -19.65 -4.49 -0.80
C GLU A 133 -18.86 -5.63 -0.13
N GLU A 134 -17.53 -5.55 -0.14
CA GLU A 134 -16.62 -6.45 0.57
C GLU A 134 -16.41 -6.01 2.04
N SER A 135 -17.12 -5.00 2.51
CA SER A 135 -16.92 -4.39 3.84
C SER A 135 -15.50 -3.83 4.06
N VAL A 136 -14.93 -3.20 3.03
CA VAL A 136 -13.62 -2.55 3.05
C VAL A 136 -13.78 -1.04 2.91
N LEU A 137 -13.27 -0.31 3.90
CA LEU A 137 -13.09 1.14 3.89
C LEU A 137 -11.57 1.40 3.86
N ASP A 138 -11.02 1.60 2.68
CA ASP A 138 -9.56 1.66 2.50
C ASP A 138 -8.98 3.08 2.62
N GLY A 139 -9.83 4.10 2.62
CA GLY A 139 -9.41 5.50 2.74
C GLY A 139 -8.62 6.01 1.53
N LEU A 140 -8.66 5.31 0.41
CA LEU A 140 -7.96 5.72 -0.79
C LEU A 140 -8.66 6.91 -1.44
N LEU A 141 -7.87 7.87 -1.85
CA LEU A 141 -8.25 8.82 -2.88
C LEU A 141 -7.81 8.28 -4.24
N THR A 142 -8.56 8.64 -5.26
CA THR A 142 -8.28 8.22 -6.63
C THR A 142 -8.24 9.45 -7.52
N ALA A 143 -7.06 9.75 -8.06
CA ALA A 143 -6.93 10.75 -9.11
C ALA A 143 -7.27 10.11 -10.47
N THR A 144 -8.22 10.69 -11.17
CA THR A 144 -8.69 10.20 -12.48
C THR A 144 -8.56 11.28 -13.53
N LEU A 145 -8.16 10.88 -14.73
CA LEU A 145 -8.13 11.74 -15.92
C LEU A 145 -8.39 10.90 -17.17
N GLN A 146 -9.21 11.38 -18.06
CA GLN A 146 -9.45 10.80 -19.38
C GLN A 146 -8.70 11.63 -20.43
N PRO A 147 -7.53 11.17 -20.94
CA PRO A 147 -6.79 11.91 -21.93
C PRO A 147 -7.58 12.03 -23.22
N GLU A 148 -7.83 13.26 -23.66
CA GLU A 148 -8.57 13.53 -24.88
C GLU A 148 -7.77 13.22 -26.14
N GLY A 149 -8.44 12.73 -27.17
CA GLY A 149 -7.89 12.55 -28.50
C GLY A 149 -6.96 11.36 -28.69
N MET A 150 -6.93 10.41 -27.75
CA MET A 150 -6.19 9.15 -27.92
C MET A 150 -6.68 8.35 -29.12
N GLN A 151 -5.75 7.69 -29.81
CA GLN A 151 -5.98 6.86 -30.97
C GLN A 151 -5.22 5.53 -30.89
N ILE A 152 -5.67 4.52 -31.63
CA ILE A 152 -4.92 3.28 -31.82
C ILE A 152 -3.58 3.62 -32.48
N GLY A 153 -2.50 3.06 -31.99
CA GLY A 153 -1.13 3.34 -32.41
C GLY A 153 -0.40 4.36 -31.54
N ASP A 154 -1.10 5.17 -30.73
CA ASP A 154 -0.49 6.09 -29.78
C ASP A 154 0.27 5.36 -28.69
N VAL A 155 1.30 6.02 -28.15
CA VAL A 155 2.00 5.61 -26.93
C VAL A 155 1.62 6.57 -25.81
N ILE A 156 1.14 6.03 -24.71
CA ILE A 156 0.84 6.78 -23.48
C ILE A 156 2.06 6.70 -22.57
N GLU A 157 2.68 7.84 -22.29
CA GLU A 157 3.75 7.97 -21.29
C GLU A 157 3.17 8.58 -20.02
N LEU A 158 3.31 7.88 -18.91
CA LEU A 158 2.88 8.33 -17.59
C LEU A 158 4.03 8.22 -16.60
N ALA A 159 4.29 9.29 -15.83
CA ALA A 159 5.25 9.29 -14.74
C ALA A 159 4.67 9.97 -13.49
N PHE A 160 4.84 9.33 -12.33
CA PHE A 160 4.37 9.86 -11.05
C PHE A 160 5.20 9.34 -9.89
N THR A 161 5.17 10.05 -8.76
CA THR A 161 5.75 9.62 -7.48
C THR A 161 4.65 9.51 -6.43
N ILE A 162 4.69 8.42 -5.66
CA ILE A 162 3.91 8.28 -4.44
C ILE A 162 4.89 8.25 -3.28
N THR A 163 4.66 9.10 -2.28
CA THR A 163 5.35 8.99 -1.00
C THR A 163 4.56 8.12 -0.06
N HIS A 164 5.23 7.45 0.86
CA HIS A 164 4.56 6.61 1.87
C HIS A 164 5.33 6.58 3.18
N ARG A 165 4.59 6.62 4.29
CA ARG A 165 5.07 6.33 5.63
C ARG A 165 3.92 5.85 6.50
N ASP A 166 4.03 4.63 7.03
CA ASP A 166 3.12 4.17 8.09
C ASP A 166 3.63 4.67 9.44
N PRO A 167 2.85 5.48 10.19
CA PRO A 167 3.29 6.01 11.49
C PRO A 167 3.65 4.93 12.50
N VAL A 168 3.03 3.75 12.43
CA VAL A 168 3.29 2.62 13.32
C VAL A 168 4.70 2.05 13.12
N LEU A 169 5.17 2.02 11.87
CA LEU A 169 6.52 1.53 11.55
C LEU A 169 7.62 2.55 11.91
N GLY A 170 7.24 3.78 12.27
CA GLY A 170 8.17 4.83 12.66
C GLY A 170 9.18 5.16 11.55
N ALA A 171 10.47 5.01 11.85
CA ALA A 171 11.54 5.29 10.89
C ALA A 171 11.91 4.10 10.00
N HIS A 172 11.29 2.93 10.18
CA HIS A 172 11.62 1.74 9.41
C HIS A 172 10.80 1.65 8.13
N SER A 173 11.43 1.13 7.10
CA SER A 173 10.83 0.90 5.79
C SER A 173 10.75 -0.59 5.48
N GLU A 174 9.67 -0.99 4.85
CA GLU A 174 9.51 -2.32 4.26
C GLU A 174 8.76 -2.19 2.93
N LEU A 175 9.03 -3.08 1.98
CA LEU A 175 8.42 -3.05 0.67
C LEU A 175 8.51 -4.41 -0.01
N ALA A 176 7.41 -4.86 -0.59
CA ALA A 176 7.41 -5.96 -1.55
C ALA A 176 6.94 -5.46 -2.92
N VAL A 177 7.73 -5.74 -3.94
CA VAL A 177 7.47 -5.32 -5.33
C VAL A 177 7.27 -6.53 -6.20
N ASP A 178 6.09 -6.69 -6.76
CA ASP A 178 5.83 -7.67 -7.80
C ASP A 178 6.04 -7.04 -9.17
N LEU A 179 6.89 -7.67 -9.99
CA LEU A 179 7.10 -7.26 -11.37
C LEU A 179 5.95 -7.77 -12.27
N PRO A 180 5.68 -7.12 -13.41
CA PRO A 180 4.58 -7.49 -14.28
C PRO A 180 4.56 -8.98 -14.62
N ALA A 181 3.43 -9.63 -14.40
CA ALA A 181 3.23 -11.06 -14.60
C ALA A 181 2.32 -11.39 -15.80
N GLY A 182 1.37 -10.52 -16.12
CA GLY A 182 0.30 -10.81 -17.09
C GLY A 182 0.64 -10.49 -18.54
N LEU A 183 1.28 -9.36 -18.80
CA LEU A 183 1.67 -8.94 -20.14
C LEU A 183 3.19 -8.87 -20.26
N PRO A 184 3.76 -9.29 -21.40
CA PRO A 184 5.18 -9.13 -21.63
C PRO A 184 5.52 -7.65 -21.71
N ALA A 185 6.56 -7.25 -20.97
CA ALA A 185 7.13 -5.92 -21.06
C ALA A 185 8.44 -5.99 -21.86
N THR A 186 8.63 -5.04 -22.78
CA THR A 186 9.84 -4.99 -23.60
C THR A 186 11.07 -4.74 -22.75
N ARG A 187 10.97 -3.83 -21.79
CA ARG A 187 12.01 -3.55 -20.80
C ARG A 187 11.40 -3.16 -19.48
N THR A 188 11.95 -3.71 -18.40
CA THR A 188 11.55 -3.36 -17.03
C THR A 188 12.79 -3.01 -16.23
N ARG A 189 12.76 -1.90 -15.49
CA ARG A 189 13.75 -1.59 -14.48
C ARG A 189 13.10 -1.56 -13.10
N LEU A 190 13.78 -2.14 -12.14
CA LEU A 190 13.53 -1.98 -10.72
C LEU A 190 14.81 -1.47 -10.08
N ARG A 191 14.78 -0.31 -9.47
CA ARG A 191 15.89 0.29 -8.75
C ARG A 191 15.46 0.65 -7.33
N ALA A 192 16.34 0.41 -6.36
CA ALA A 192 16.17 0.90 -5.00
C ALA A 192 17.43 1.59 -4.52
N SER A 193 17.28 2.63 -3.70
CA SER A 193 18.37 3.32 -3.03
C SER A 193 18.03 3.63 -1.57
N TRP A 194 19.07 3.67 -0.73
CA TRP A 194 18.96 3.97 0.70
C TRP A 194 20.27 4.53 1.26
N PRO A 195 20.21 5.34 2.33
CA PRO A 195 21.40 5.82 3.02
C PRO A 195 22.21 4.65 3.61
N SER A 196 23.54 4.70 3.49
CA SER A 196 24.43 3.63 3.96
C SER A 196 24.36 3.39 5.47
N GLU A 197 24.05 4.42 6.26
CA GLU A 197 23.84 4.33 7.72
C GLU A 197 22.50 3.67 8.09
N ARG A 198 21.62 3.44 7.14
CA ARG A 198 20.31 2.80 7.33
C ARG A 198 20.20 1.55 6.46
N PRO A 199 20.88 0.47 6.82
CA PRO A 199 20.98 -0.72 5.97
C PRO A 199 19.60 -1.30 5.67
N VAL A 200 19.40 -1.68 4.42
CA VAL A 200 18.22 -2.37 3.91
C VAL A 200 18.63 -3.77 3.48
N GLN A 201 17.97 -4.76 4.04
CA GLN A 201 18.05 -6.13 3.52
C GLN A 201 17.11 -6.25 2.32
N TRP A 202 17.49 -7.08 1.36
CA TRP A 202 16.62 -7.36 0.23
C TRP A 202 16.71 -8.83 -0.18
N ARG A 203 15.64 -9.31 -0.80
CA ARG A 203 15.51 -10.66 -1.32
C ARG A 203 14.78 -10.63 -2.65
N LYS A 204 15.16 -11.51 -3.56
CA LYS A 204 14.49 -11.66 -4.85
C LYS A 204 13.94 -13.09 -5.01
N SER A 205 12.93 -13.27 -5.84
CA SER A 205 12.52 -14.60 -6.29
C SER A 205 13.63 -15.25 -7.14
N GLY A 206 13.72 -16.59 -7.11
CA GLY A 206 14.83 -17.33 -7.72
C GLY A 206 14.99 -17.13 -9.22
N GLU A 207 13.92 -16.80 -9.93
CA GLU A 207 13.92 -16.56 -11.38
C GLU A 207 14.59 -15.24 -11.81
N LEU A 208 14.74 -14.29 -10.90
CA LEU A 208 15.38 -13.01 -11.20
C LEU A 208 16.90 -13.14 -11.15
N ALA A 209 17.59 -12.58 -12.13
CA ALA A 209 19.05 -12.48 -12.15
C ALA A 209 19.57 -11.67 -10.94
N GLU A 210 20.87 -11.77 -10.65
CA GLU A 210 21.51 -10.91 -9.65
C GLU A 210 21.47 -9.45 -10.09
N PRO A 211 21.17 -8.50 -9.19
CA PRO A 211 21.14 -7.09 -9.52
C PRO A 211 22.53 -6.50 -9.65
N ARG A 212 22.64 -5.40 -10.36
CA ARG A 212 23.75 -4.48 -10.23
C ARG A 212 23.70 -3.79 -8.87
N LYS A 213 24.84 -3.74 -8.17
CA LYS A 213 24.98 -3.09 -6.86
C LYS A 213 26.11 -2.08 -6.91
N TRP A 214 25.91 -0.91 -6.31
CA TRP A 214 26.97 0.11 -6.19
C TRP A 214 26.65 1.08 -5.05
N THR A 215 27.68 1.80 -4.64
CA THR A 215 27.57 2.94 -3.71
C THR A 215 27.85 4.21 -4.48
N SER A 216 27.07 5.25 -4.22
CA SER A 216 27.27 6.60 -4.77
C SER A 216 27.13 7.63 -3.64
N GLY A 217 28.23 8.28 -3.29
CA GLY A 217 28.26 9.13 -2.09
C GLY A 217 27.92 8.31 -0.84
N THR A 218 26.91 8.72 -0.11
CA THR A 218 26.40 8.06 1.11
C THR A 218 25.24 7.11 0.85
N GLU A 219 24.86 6.87 -0.41
CA GLU A 219 23.72 6.01 -0.77
C GLU A 219 24.17 4.67 -1.34
N GLN A 220 23.51 3.61 -0.91
CA GLN A 220 23.57 2.27 -1.49
C GLN A 220 22.50 2.15 -2.57
N HIS A 221 22.83 1.42 -3.64
CA HIS A 221 21.93 1.20 -4.76
C HIS A 221 21.89 -0.26 -5.18
N VAL A 222 20.71 -0.69 -5.61
CA VAL A 222 20.48 -1.98 -6.24
C VAL A 222 19.57 -1.80 -7.46
N GLU A 223 19.88 -2.47 -8.59
CA GLU A 223 19.12 -2.31 -9.83
C GLU A 223 19.02 -3.63 -10.59
N TRP A 224 17.81 -3.94 -11.02
CA TRP A 224 17.50 -4.95 -12.02
C TRP A 224 17.04 -4.25 -13.30
N THR A 225 17.66 -4.58 -14.43
CA THR A 225 17.17 -4.23 -15.76
C THR A 225 16.89 -5.52 -16.50
N LEU A 226 15.65 -5.72 -16.91
CA LEU A 226 15.15 -6.95 -17.49
C LEU A 226 14.61 -6.64 -18.89
N ASP A 227 15.23 -7.24 -19.90
CA ASP A 227 14.80 -7.09 -21.29
C ASP A 227 13.95 -8.31 -21.70
N GLY A 228 12.82 -8.05 -22.36
CA GLY A 228 11.96 -9.10 -22.86
C GLY A 228 11.31 -9.96 -21.77
N LEU A 229 10.83 -9.32 -20.67
CA LEU A 229 10.21 -10.04 -19.56
C LEU A 229 8.93 -10.77 -20.04
N PRO A 230 8.93 -12.13 -20.14
CA PRO A 230 7.78 -12.86 -20.64
C PRO A 230 6.66 -12.89 -19.60
N ALA A 231 5.41 -13.11 -20.03
CA ALA A 231 4.32 -13.38 -19.11
C ALA A 231 4.59 -14.64 -18.28
N LEU A 232 4.19 -14.63 -17.00
CA LEU A 232 4.25 -15.82 -16.15
C LEU A 232 3.14 -16.80 -16.51
N LYS A 233 3.49 -18.07 -16.62
CA LYS A 233 2.51 -19.13 -16.79
C LYS A 233 1.95 -19.53 -15.43
N MET A 234 0.69 -19.20 -15.19
CA MET A 234 0.01 -19.53 -13.93
C MET A 234 -0.52 -20.96 -13.97
N PRO A 235 -0.06 -21.88 -13.10
CA PRO A 235 -0.58 -23.24 -13.05
C PRO A 235 -2.01 -23.22 -12.50
N LYS A 236 -2.92 -23.90 -13.23
CA LYS A 236 -4.32 -24.01 -12.81
C LYS A 236 -4.44 -24.88 -11.56
N GLY A 237 -5.15 -24.40 -10.55
CA GLY A 237 -5.46 -25.16 -9.33
C GLY A 237 -4.29 -25.37 -8.38
N ALA A 238 -3.13 -24.76 -8.60
CA ALA A 238 -2.04 -24.81 -7.65
C ALA A 238 -2.36 -24.00 -6.39
N PRO A 239 -1.97 -24.47 -5.18
CA PRO A 239 -2.00 -23.65 -3.99
C PRO A 239 -1.20 -22.36 -4.16
N LEU A 240 -1.62 -21.28 -3.48
CA LEU A 240 -1.02 -19.94 -3.64
C LEU A 240 0.50 -19.90 -3.43
N ARG A 241 1.06 -20.74 -2.54
CA ARG A 241 2.50 -20.84 -2.31
C ARG A 241 3.31 -21.33 -3.52
N PHE A 242 2.65 -22.00 -4.47
CA PHE A 242 3.29 -22.50 -5.70
C PHE A 242 3.01 -21.62 -6.92
N MET A 243 2.26 -20.52 -6.72
CA MET A 243 2.04 -19.56 -7.81
C MET A 243 3.35 -18.83 -8.10
N PRO A 244 3.83 -18.83 -9.34
CA PRO A 244 5.06 -18.15 -9.70
C PRO A 244 4.89 -16.65 -9.51
N VAL A 245 5.87 -16.03 -8.89
CA VAL A 245 5.92 -14.57 -8.67
C VAL A 245 7.33 -14.07 -8.90
N ARG A 246 7.45 -12.94 -9.60
CA ARG A 246 8.70 -12.20 -9.73
C ARG A 246 8.70 -11.08 -8.72
N ARG A 247 9.15 -11.37 -7.52
CA ARG A 247 9.10 -10.47 -6.37
C ARG A 247 10.49 -10.06 -5.93
N VAL A 248 10.62 -8.78 -5.56
CA VAL A 248 11.74 -8.28 -4.78
C VAL A 248 11.19 -7.68 -3.49
N GLU A 249 11.75 -8.08 -2.38
CA GLU A 249 11.41 -7.61 -1.04
C GLU A 249 12.56 -6.80 -0.48
N PHE A 250 12.21 -5.75 0.25
CA PHE A 250 13.14 -4.87 0.97
C PHE A 250 12.65 -4.69 2.39
N THR A 251 13.56 -4.69 3.37
CA THR A 251 13.22 -4.42 4.76
C THR A 251 14.41 -3.84 5.53
N GLN A 252 14.12 -3.02 6.52
CA GLN A 252 15.07 -2.56 7.51
C GLN A 252 15.00 -3.35 8.83
N TYR A 253 14.11 -4.34 8.91
CA TYR A 253 14.02 -5.24 10.06
C TYR A 253 15.03 -6.39 9.92
N GLY A 254 15.76 -6.68 11.00
CA GLY A 254 16.72 -7.80 11.04
C GLY A 254 16.03 -9.16 11.09
N LYS A 255 14.90 -9.25 11.77
CA LYS A 255 14.09 -10.46 11.99
C LYS A 255 12.64 -10.11 12.29
N TRP A 256 11.76 -11.08 12.19
CA TRP A 256 10.33 -10.94 12.52
C TRP A 256 10.06 -10.44 13.94
N GLY A 257 10.95 -10.79 14.91
CA GLY A 257 10.86 -10.30 16.28
C GLY A 257 11.02 -8.79 16.41
N ASP A 258 11.79 -8.15 15.52
CA ASP A 258 11.98 -6.68 15.56
C ASP A 258 10.68 -5.98 15.12
N LEU A 259 10.01 -6.50 14.10
CA LEU A 259 8.70 -6.01 13.67
C LEU A 259 7.65 -6.24 14.76
N ALA A 260 7.65 -7.44 15.38
CA ALA A 260 6.74 -7.77 16.47
C ALA A 260 6.93 -6.81 17.67
N ALA A 261 8.18 -6.44 18.00
CA ALA A 261 8.47 -5.51 19.08
C ALA A 261 7.92 -4.09 18.83
N ILE A 262 7.80 -3.69 17.56
CA ILE A 262 7.16 -2.41 17.18
C ILE A 262 5.64 -2.50 17.28
N LEU A 263 5.05 -3.62 16.85
CA LEU A 263 3.60 -3.79 16.82
C LEU A 263 2.98 -4.08 18.19
N ALA A 264 3.66 -4.85 19.04
CA ALA A 264 3.12 -5.32 20.33
C ALA A 264 2.62 -4.18 21.26
N PRO A 265 3.34 -3.05 21.44
CA PRO A 265 2.87 -1.95 22.28
C PRO A 265 1.54 -1.34 21.82
N HIS A 266 1.28 -1.33 20.51
CA HIS A 266 0.02 -0.83 19.96
C HIS A 266 -1.16 -1.73 20.36
N TYR A 267 -0.97 -3.06 20.31
CA TYR A 267 -1.98 -4.01 20.77
C TYR A 267 -2.16 -3.99 22.29
N GLN A 268 -1.07 -3.89 23.05
CA GLN A 268 -1.13 -3.73 24.50
C GLN A 268 -1.97 -2.50 24.89
N LYS A 269 -1.67 -1.35 24.29
CA LYS A 269 -2.43 -0.11 24.53
C LYS A 269 -3.89 -0.25 24.11
N ALA A 270 -4.16 -0.81 22.92
CA ALA A 270 -5.50 -0.92 22.38
C ALA A 270 -6.39 -1.92 23.15
N SER A 271 -5.80 -2.88 23.85
CA SER A 271 -6.52 -3.86 24.70
C SER A 271 -6.76 -3.40 26.13
N LEU A 272 -6.31 -2.21 26.53
CA LEU A 272 -6.63 -1.66 27.86
C LEU A 272 -8.10 -1.23 27.91
N LEU A 273 -8.83 -1.69 28.94
CA LEU A 273 -10.18 -1.25 29.21
C LEU A 273 -10.19 0.05 30.00
N GLY A 274 -10.92 1.03 29.53
CA GLY A 274 -11.13 2.28 30.25
C GLY A 274 -11.85 2.08 31.61
N ALA A 275 -11.77 3.07 32.50
CA ALA A 275 -12.42 3.00 33.81
C ALA A 275 -13.93 2.69 33.71
N ASN A 276 -14.61 3.27 32.73
CA ASN A 276 -16.03 3.12 32.47
C ASN A 276 -16.33 2.22 31.26
N SER A 277 -15.44 1.31 30.92
CA SER A 277 -15.61 0.40 29.78
C SER A 277 -16.88 -0.45 29.93
N PRO A 278 -17.76 -0.48 28.92
CA PRO A 278 -18.95 -1.34 28.92
C PRO A 278 -18.59 -2.84 28.86
N LEU A 279 -17.37 -3.16 28.44
CA LEU A 279 -16.86 -4.54 28.37
C LEU A 279 -16.70 -5.19 29.76
N LYS A 280 -16.57 -4.39 30.82
CA LYS A 280 -16.48 -4.92 32.20
C LYS A 280 -17.71 -5.74 32.59
N ALA A 281 -18.89 -5.32 32.13
CA ALA A 281 -20.12 -6.10 32.36
C ALA A 281 -20.09 -7.45 31.61
N GLU A 282 -19.58 -7.47 30.39
CA GLU A 282 -19.44 -8.70 29.60
C GLU A 282 -18.41 -9.67 30.23
N VAL A 283 -17.27 -9.14 30.71
CA VAL A 283 -16.26 -9.90 31.45
C VAL A 283 -16.88 -10.53 32.70
N ALA A 284 -17.65 -9.76 33.48
CA ALA A 284 -18.34 -10.28 34.68
C ALA A 284 -19.36 -11.40 34.34
N ARG A 285 -20.11 -11.22 33.25
CA ARG A 285 -21.05 -12.22 32.74
C ARG A 285 -20.36 -13.53 32.34
N ILE A 286 -19.24 -13.44 31.59
CA ILE A 286 -18.47 -14.61 31.17
C ILE A 286 -17.90 -15.34 32.42
N ARG A 287 -17.31 -14.57 33.34
CA ARG A 287 -16.75 -15.14 34.59
C ARG A 287 -17.79 -15.84 35.45
N ALA A 288 -19.01 -15.30 35.56
CA ALA A 288 -20.09 -15.90 36.31
C ALA A 288 -20.64 -17.19 35.67
N ALA A 289 -20.51 -17.33 34.35
CA ALA A 289 -21.02 -18.50 33.63
C ALA A 289 -20.12 -19.74 33.76
N SER A 290 -18.82 -19.61 33.99
CA SER A 290 -17.87 -20.70 34.14
C SER A 290 -16.59 -20.26 34.82
N ALA A 291 -16.01 -21.15 35.65
CA ALA A 291 -14.68 -20.98 36.22
C ALA A 291 -13.55 -21.56 35.31
N ASP A 292 -13.91 -22.35 34.29
CA ASP A 292 -12.94 -22.96 33.37
C ASP A 292 -12.41 -21.92 32.39
N PRO A 293 -11.09 -21.63 32.34
CA PRO A 293 -10.50 -20.63 31.43
C PRO A 293 -10.74 -20.94 29.95
N ARG A 294 -10.84 -22.21 29.57
CA ARG A 294 -11.10 -22.60 28.16
C ARG A 294 -12.53 -22.26 27.76
N VAL A 295 -13.48 -22.49 28.65
CA VAL A 295 -14.90 -22.12 28.44
C VAL A 295 -15.03 -20.59 28.38
N GLN A 296 -14.33 -19.89 29.27
CA GLN A 296 -14.30 -18.43 29.28
C GLN A 296 -13.68 -17.85 27.98
N ALA A 297 -12.56 -18.42 27.51
CA ALA A 297 -11.93 -17.99 26.24
C ALA A 297 -12.84 -18.23 25.03
N ALA A 298 -13.51 -19.40 24.99
CA ALA A 298 -14.47 -19.70 23.92
C ALA A 298 -15.66 -18.72 23.93
N ALA A 299 -16.16 -18.37 25.11
CA ALA A 299 -17.27 -17.42 25.29
C ALA A 299 -16.84 -15.99 24.87
N ALA A 300 -15.62 -15.58 25.23
CA ALA A 300 -15.05 -14.28 24.79
C ALA A 300 -14.90 -14.23 23.28
N LEU A 301 -14.35 -15.26 22.64
CA LEU A 301 -14.22 -15.36 21.19
C LEU A 301 -15.59 -15.29 20.51
N LYS A 302 -16.54 -16.08 20.99
CA LYS A 302 -17.91 -16.08 20.45
C LYS A 302 -18.57 -14.71 20.58
N LEU A 303 -18.38 -14.00 21.70
CA LEU A 303 -18.90 -12.66 21.90
C LEU A 303 -18.37 -11.70 20.83
N VAL A 304 -17.04 -11.72 20.55
CA VAL A 304 -16.42 -10.87 19.53
C VAL A 304 -16.94 -11.23 18.14
N GLN A 305 -17.08 -12.51 17.83
CA GLN A 305 -17.57 -12.97 16.52
C GLN A 305 -19.02 -12.57 16.27
N ASP A 306 -19.88 -12.78 17.26
CA ASP A 306 -21.33 -12.57 17.13
C ASP A 306 -21.75 -11.10 17.22
N ARG A 307 -20.98 -10.27 17.97
CA ARG A 307 -21.39 -8.90 18.31
C ARG A 307 -20.65 -7.82 17.57
N VAL A 308 -19.55 -8.16 16.90
CA VAL A 308 -18.71 -7.20 16.14
C VAL A 308 -18.60 -7.65 14.70
N ARG A 309 -19.26 -6.91 13.82
CA ARG A 309 -19.20 -7.14 12.38
C ARG A 309 -17.78 -6.85 11.85
N TYR A 310 -17.29 -7.67 10.94
CA TYR A 310 -16.01 -7.38 10.27
C TYR A 310 -16.19 -6.26 9.24
N VAL A 311 -15.39 -5.20 9.39
CA VAL A 311 -15.24 -4.13 8.39
C VAL A 311 -13.76 -3.73 8.40
N TYR A 312 -13.06 -3.96 7.31
CA TYR A 312 -11.68 -3.52 7.16
C TYR A 312 -11.61 -1.99 7.10
N ARG A 313 -10.73 -1.41 7.90
CA ARG A 313 -10.48 0.04 7.92
C ARG A 313 -9.01 0.31 7.66
N GLY A 314 -8.70 0.81 6.47
CA GLY A 314 -7.37 1.28 6.10
C GLY A 314 -7.13 2.75 6.41
N MET A 315 -8.04 3.38 7.18
CA MET A 315 -8.04 4.81 7.49
C MET A 315 -7.59 5.06 8.93
N ASN A 316 -7.10 6.27 9.19
CA ASN A 316 -6.62 6.82 10.47
C ASN A 316 -5.33 6.15 11.00
N GLU A 317 -4.34 6.97 11.32
CA GLU A 317 -3.08 6.64 12.00
C GLU A 317 -2.23 5.51 11.39
N GLY A 318 -2.48 5.19 10.11
CA GLY A 318 -1.81 4.10 9.43
C GLY A 318 -2.61 2.79 9.48
N ASN A 319 -2.38 1.99 8.47
CA ASN A 319 -3.08 0.73 8.24
C ASN A 319 -2.78 -0.36 9.30
N LEU A 320 -1.71 -0.20 10.09
CA LEU A 320 -1.23 -1.18 11.07
C LEU A 320 -1.72 -0.93 12.49
N ALA A 321 -2.20 0.28 12.82
CA ALA A 321 -2.69 0.57 14.17
C ALA A 321 -4.03 -0.12 14.47
N PRO A 322 -4.18 -0.85 15.60
CA PRO A 322 -5.46 -1.38 16.03
C PRO A 322 -6.34 -0.28 16.63
N ALA A 323 -7.63 -0.30 16.33
CA ALA A 323 -8.61 0.45 17.09
C ALA A 323 -8.69 -0.11 18.53
N SER A 324 -9.01 0.75 19.52
CA SER A 324 -9.14 0.29 20.90
C SER A 324 -10.31 -0.71 21.08
N ALA A 325 -10.22 -1.53 22.12
CA ALA A 325 -11.26 -2.50 22.48
C ALA A 325 -12.61 -1.80 22.72
N ASP A 326 -12.62 -0.69 23.49
CA ASP A 326 -13.82 0.08 23.79
C ASP A 326 -14.44 0.71 22.56
N GLU A 327 -13.60 1.25 21.65
CA GLU A 327 -14.05 1.84 20.39
C GLU A 327 -14.65 0.77 19.46
N THR A 328 -13.97 -0.36 19.30
CA THR A 328 -14.43 -1.49 18.48
C THR A 328 -15.77 -2.04 19.02
N TRP A 329 -15.90 -2.17 20.34
CA TRP A 329 -17.15 -2.60 20.98
C TRP A 329 -18.28 -1.61 20.78
N THR A 330 -18.04 -0.33 20.97
CA THR A 330 -19.05 0.72 20.85
C THR A 330 -19.57 0.83 19.41
N ARG A 331 -18.70 0.76 18.43
CA ARG A 331 -19.05 0.81 17.00
C ARG A 331 -19.78 -0.43 16.50
N ARG A 332 -19.62 -1.58 17.17
CA ARG A 332 -20.12 -2.89 16.74
C ARG A 332 -19.56 -3.37 15.39
N PHE A 333 -18.48 -2.76 14.93
CA PHE A 333 -17.69 -3.22 13.79
C PHE A 333 -16.20 -2.93 13.99
N GLY A 334 -15.36 -3.71 13.33
CA GLY A 334 -13.90 -3.55 13.33
C GLY A 334 -13.24 -4.54 12.39
N ASP A 335 -11.99 -4.24 12.03
CA ASP A 335 -11.16 -5.13 11.24
C ASP A 335 -10.49 -6.21 12.13
N CYS A 336 -9.61 -7.02 11.52
CA CYS A 336 -8.85 -8.04 12.26
C CYS A 336 -8.08 -7.45 13.45
N LYS A 337 -7.50 -6.25 13.32
CA LYS A 337 -6.70 -5.59 14.35
C LYS A 337 -7.57 -5.16 15.53
N GLY A 338 -8.67 -4.45 15.29
CA GLY A 338 -9.58 -3.99 16.33
C GLY A 338 -10.29 -5.16 17.03
N LYS A 339 -10.70 -6.20 16.27
CA LYS A 339 -11.30 -7.41 16.86
C LYS A 339 -10.30 -8.21 17.70
N THR A 340 -9.02 -8.24 17.31
CA THR A 340 -7.96 -8.86 18.11
C THR A 340 -7.72 -8.08 19.41
N ALA A 341 -7.62 -6.73 19.34
CA ALA A 341 -7.47 -5.91 20.53
C ALA A 341 -8.65 -6.08 21.51
N LEU A 342 -9.88 -6.17 20.99
CA LEU A 342 -11.07 -6.45 21.78
C LEU A 342 -11.02 -7.83 22.44
N LEU A 343 -10.62 -8.88 21.71
CA LEU A 343 -10.48 -10.21 22.27
C LEU A 343 -9.40 -10.26 23.36
N LEU A 344 -8.24 -9.65 23.12
CA LEU A 344 -7.16 -9.54 24.13
C LEU A 344 -7.66 -8.84 25.41
N ALA A 345 -8.41 -7.75 25.26
CA ALA A 345 -8.97 -7.03 26.41
C ALA A 345 -9.87 -7.91 27.28
N LEU A 346 -10.71 -8.75 26.66
CA LEU A 346 -11.57 -9.71 27.37
C LEU A 346 -10.74 -10.80 28.04
N LEU A 347 -9.78 -11.41 27.33
CA LEU A 347 -8.94 -12.49 27.84
C LEU A 347 -8.09 -12.02 29.03
N HIS A 348 -7.38 -10.90 28.88
CA HIS A 348 -6.58 -10.33 29.97
C HIS A 348 -7.43 -9.98 31.20
N SER A 349 -8.63 -9.41 30.99
CA SER A 349 -9.57 -9.12 32.09
C SER A 349 -10.11 -10.38 32.78
N LEU A 350 -10.10 -11.52 32.10
CA LEU A 350 -10.45 -12.84 32.68
C LEU A 350 -9.25 -13.50 33.38
N GLY A 351 -8.02 -12.93 33.24
CA GLY A 351 -6.79 -13.54 33.77
C GLY A 351 -6.17 -14.57 32.83
N ILE A 352 -6.55 -14.56 31.56
CA ILE A 352 -6.04 -15.48 30.53
C ILE A 352 -4.94 -14.78 29.76
N GLU A 353 -3.73 -15.34 29.78
CA GLU A 353 -2.60 -14.85 28.98
C GLU A 353 -2.86 -15.07 27.49
N ALA A 354 -2.66 -14.03 26.69
CA ALA A 354 -2.84 -14.05 25.24
C ALA A 354 -2.08 -12.93 24.57
N ASP A 355 -1.59 -13.17 23.37
CA ASP A 355 -0.89 -12.20 22.53
C ASP A 355 -1.48 -12.13 21.11
N ALA A 356 -1.26 -11.01 20.44
CA ALA A 356 -1.58 -10.87 19.02
C ALA A 356 -0.51 -11.56 18.17
N ALA A 357 -0.94 -12.32 17.16
CA ALA A 357 -0.04 -12.90 16.17
C ALA A 357 -0.41 -12.43 14.77
N SER A 358 0.58 -11.97 14.02
CA SER A 358 0.41 -11.69 12.58
C SER A 358 0.52 -12.98 11.79
N VAL A 359 -0.44 -13.20 10.89
CA VAL A 359 -0.49 -14.36 10.01
C VAL A 359 -0.67 -13.95 8.56
N SER A 360 -0.16 -14.76 7.63
CA SER A 360 -0.43 -14.57 6.21
C SER A 360 -1.76 -15.18 5.83
N SER A 361 -2.61 -14.44 5.13
CA SER A 361 -3.86 -14.93 4.55
C SER A 361 -3.64 -15.67 3.22
N THR A 362 -2.45 -15.55 2.62
CA THR A 362 -2.12 -16.06 1.29
C THR A 362 -0.80 -16.82 1.28
N GLY A 363 -0.80 -18.06 1.73
CA GLY A 363 0.40 -18.90 1.72
C GLY A 363 1.25 -18.81 3.00
N GLY A 364 0.62 -18.96 4.17
CA GLY A 364 1.26 -18.91 5.47
C GLY A 364 2.45 -19.85 5.66
N ASP A 365 2.44 -20.99 5.02
CA ASP A 365 3.55 -21.98 5.00
C ASP A 365 4.76 -21.55 4.14
N GLY A 366 4.67 -20.43 3.42
CA GLY A 366 5.80 -19.81 2.72
C GLY A 366 6.41 -18.62 3.46
N LEU A 367 5.95 -18.30 4.67
CA LEU A 367 6.35 -17.10 5.39
C LEU A 367 7.84 -17.12 5.79
N ASP A 368 8.38 -18.30 6.14
CA ASP A 368 9.81 -18.47 6.47
C ASP A 368 10.73 -18.12 5.28
N ALA A 369 10.19 -18.15 4.08
CA ALA A 369 10.89 -17.76 2.87
C ALA A 369 10.78 -16.24 2.58
N ARG A 370 10.13 -15.45 3.42
CA ARG A 370 9.89 -14.00 3.26
C ARG A 370 10.75 -13.17 4.22
N LEU A 371 10.99 -11.92 3.84
CA LEU A 371 11.55 -10.91 4.75
C LEU A 371 10.45 -10.35 5.67
N PRO A 372 10.82 -9.92 6.89
CA PRO A 372 9.91 -9.24 7.79
C PRO A 372 9.47 -7.89 7.26
#